data_b02b0f48f5f82cd39884351b5aeb2eba
#
_entry.id   b02b0f48f5f82cd39884351b5aeb2eba
#
_cell.length_a   1.000
_cell.length_b   1.000
_cell.length_c   1.000
_cell.angle_alpha   90.00
_cell.angle_beta   90.00
_cell.angle_gamma   90.00
#
_symmetry.space_group_name_H-M   'P 1'
#
loop_
_entity.id
_entity.type
_entity.pdbx_description
1 polymer ?
#
loop_
_entity_poly.entity_id
_entity_poly.type
_entity_poly.pdbx_seq_one_letter_code
_entity_poly.pdbx_strand_id
1 'polypeptide(L)'
;MSANDWVEVDGEVRDYQRLDFVKRYLHHYKRAADEGIPVNGYFLWSLLDNFEWAEGYRERFGIIHVDYATQQRTLKESAKWYSGVIASNGADL
;
A
#
# COMPACT_ATOMS: atom_id res chain seq x y z
N MET A 1 3.32 5.91 -2.48
CA MET A 1 3.69 6.89 -1.45
C MET A 1 4.79 6.34 -0.56
N SER A 2 5.88 7.07 -0.44
CA SER A 2 6.97 6.69 0.45
C SER A 2 6.72 7.16 1.87
N ALA A 3 7.28 6.44 2.83
CA ALA A 3 7.20 6.78 4.25
C ALA A 3 8.29 6.09 5.04
N ASN A 4 8.52 6.56 6.26
CA ASN A 4 9.42 5.93 7.21
C ASN A 4 8.64 4.94 8.06
N ASP A 5 8.43 3.75 7.51
CA ASP A 5 7.71 2.72 8.21
C ASP A 5 8.62 1.98 9.19
N TRP A 6 8.06 1.56 10.31
CA TRP A 6 8.79 0.77 11.30
C TRP A 6 7.87 -0.30 11.87
N VAL A 7 8.48 -1.36 12.42
CA VAL A 7 7.76 -2.39 13.15
C VAL A 7 7.61 -1.92 14.60
N GLU A 8 6.38 -1.85 15.07
CA GLU A 8 6.09 -1.46 16.44
C GLU A 8 6.40 -2.59 17.42
N VAL A 9 6.33 -2.28 18.73
CA VAL A 9 6.66 -3.24 19.79
C VAL A 9 5.82 -4.52 19.69
N ASP A 10 4.58 -4.41 19.24
CA ASP A 10 3.67 -5.55 19.08
C ASP A 10 3.86 -6.32 17.77
N GLY A 11 4.85 -5.96 16.97
CA GLY A 11 5.14 -6.62 15.69
C GLY A 11 4.33 -6.11 14.51
N GLU A 12 3.47 -5.12 14.70
CA GLU A 12 2.64 -4.55 13.64
C GLU A 12 3.33 -3.37 12.97
N VAL A 13 2.97 -3.14 11.70
CA VAL A 13 3.40 -1.95 10.95
C VAL A 13 2.15 -1.16 10.57
N ARG A 14 1.93 -0.05 11.27
CA ARG A 14 0.73 0.78 11.11
C ARG A 14 1.00 1.97 10.21
N ASP A 15 1.01 1.72 8.91
CA ASP A 15 1.25 2.73 7.89
C ASP A 15 -0.06 3.43 7.47
N TYR A 16 -0.77 4.00 8.43
CA TYR A 16 -2.08 4.60 8.20
C TYR A 16 -2.05 5.76 7.20
N GLN A 17 -0.97 6.50 7.13
CA GLN A 17 -0.82 7.57 6.14
C GLN A 17 -0.79 7.03 4.71
N ARG A 18 -0.16 5.86 4.49
CA ARG A 18 -0.18 5.21 3.18
C ARG A 18 -1.56 4.67 2.86
N LEU A 19 -2.19 4.03 3.84
CA LEU A 19 -3.54 3.52 3.70
C LEU A 19 -4.50 4.64 3.30
N ASP A 20 -4.45 5.76 4.02
CA ASP A 20 -5.31 6.92 3.73
C ASP A 20 -5.05 7.47 2.33
N PHE A 21 -3.79 7.59 1.95
CA PHE A 21 -3.40 8.07 0.61
C PHE A 21 -3.98 7.18 -0.49
N VAL A 22 -3.78 5.86 -0.40
CA VAL A 22 -4.27 4.91 -1.41
C VAL A 22 -5.79 4.89 -1.43
N LYS A 23 -6.42 4.95 -0.25
CA LYS A 23 -7.88 4.96 -0.14
C LYS A 23 -8.49 6.17 -0.84
N ARG A 24 -7.91 7.35 -0.65
CA ARG A 24 -8.39 8.57 -1.32
C ARG A 24 -8.24 8.48 -2.83
N TYR A 25 -7.12 7.97 -3.31
CA TYR A 25 -6.91 7.79 -4.75
C TYR A 25 -7.89 6.80 -5.34
N LEU A 26 -8.13 5.68 -4.67
CA LEU A 26 -9.08 4.67 -5.14
C LEU A 26 -10.52 5.16 -5.10
N HIS A 27 -10.90 6.01 -4.15
CA HIS A 27 -12.22 6.64 -4.14
C HIS A 27 -12.44 7.46 -5.42
N HIS A 28 -11.48 8.29 -5.80
CA HIS A 28 -11.58 9.09 -7.01
C HIS A 28 -11.54 8.22 -8.27
N TYR A 29 -10.74 7.17 -8.26
CA TYR A 29 -10.67 6.23 -9.37
C TYR A 29 -12.01 5.52 -9.57
N LYS A 30 -12.62 5.03 -8.50
CA LYS A 30 -13.93 4.41 -8.54
C LYS A 30 -15.00 5.38 -9.02
N ARG A 31 -14.96 6.62 -8.55
CA ARG A 31 -15.88 7.66 -8.99
C ARG A 31 -15.79 7.89 -10.50
N ALA A 32 -14.58 7.92 -11.04
CA ALA A 32 -14.38 8.06 -12.48
C ALA A 32 -15.03 6.89 -13.23
N ALA A 33 -14.85 5.66 -12.73
CA ALA A 33 -15.48 4.47 -13.31
C ALA A 33 -17.01 4.56 -13.28
N ASP A 34 -17.56 4.99 -12.14
CA ASP A 34 -19.00 5.14 -11.96
C ASP A 34 -19.59 6.22 -12.89
N GLU A 35 -18.79 7.22 -13.26
CA GLU A 35 -19.16 8.29 -14.19
C GLU A 35 -18.97 7.89 -15.65
N GLY A 36 -18.62 6.65 -15.93
CA GLY A 36 -18.55 6.12 -17.29
C GLY A 36 -17.16 6.15 -17.93
N ILE A 37 -16.12 6.53 -17.20
CA ILE A 37 -14.75 6.46 -17.72
C ILE A 37 -14.30 5.00 -17.77
N PRO A 38 -13.81 4.52 -18.94
CA PRO A 38 -13.36 3.13 -19.03
C PRO A 38 -12.08 2.92 -18.24
N VAL A 39 -12.17 2.21 -17.13
CA VAL A 39 -11.03 1.82 -16.29
C VAL A 39 -10.92 0.31 -16.30
N ASN A 40 -9.70 -0.23 -16.43
CA ASN A 40 -9.47 -1.65 -16.61
C ASN A 40 -8.87 -2.33 -15.39
N GLY A 41 -8.29 -1.57 -14.47
CA GLY A 41 -7.65 -2.14 -13.27
C GLY A 41 -6.82 -1.12 -12.54
N TYR A 42 -6.21 -1.56 -11.45
CA TYR A 42 -5.37 -0.74 -10.61
C TYR A 42 -4.18 -1.54 -10.12
N PHE A 43 -2.99 -0.99 -10.24
CA PHE A 43 -1.76 -1.63 -9.80
C PHE A 43 -1.07 -0.71 -8.80
N LEU A 44 -0.96 -1.16 -7.57
CA LEU A 44 -0.32 -0.42 -6.50
C LEU A 44 1.19 -0.66 -6.51
N TRP A 45 1.99 0.38 -6.56
CA TRP A 45 3.42 0.29 -6.38
C TRP A 45 3.76 0.56 -4.92
N SER A 46 4.35 -0.36 -4.21
CA SER A 46 4.78 -1.68 -4.64
C SER A 46 4.40 -2.72 -3.59
N LEU A 47 4.60 -4.00 -3.92
CA LEU A 47 4.28 -5.09 -3.01
C LEU A 47 5.22 -5.10 -1.81
N LEU A 48 6.53 -5.15 -2.06
CA LEU A 48 7.57 -5.22 -1.03
C LEU A 48 8.35 -3.91 -0.97
N ASP A 49 8.81 -3.55 0.24
CA ASP A 49 9.84 -2.53 0.36
C ASP A 49 11.05 -2.93 -0.48
N ASN A 50 11.64 -1.99 -1.21
CA ASN A 50 12.70 -2.30 -2.14
C ASN A 50 13.62 -1.10 -2.38
N PHE A 51 14.61 -1.31 -3.24
CA PHE A 51 15.57 -0.29 -3.64
C PHE A 51 14.92 0.76 -4.54
N GLU A 52 14.98 2.02 -4.12
CA GLU A 52 14.40 3.16 -4.87
C GLU A 52 15.50 4.01 -5.48
N TRP A 53 16.20 3.48 -6.48
CA TRP A 53 17.17 4.21 -7.30
C TRP A 53 18.03 5.18 -6.47
N ALA A 54 17.97 6.49 -6.74
CA ALA A 54 18.76 7.50 -6.06
C ALA A 54 18.49 7.57 -4.54
N GLU A 55 17.32 7.13 -4.08
CA GLU A 55 16.95 7.12 -2.66
C GLU A 55 17.47 5.90 -1.92
N GLY A 56 17.96 4.88 -2.65
CA GLY A 56 18.45 3.63 -2.05
C GLY A 56 17.35 2.89 -1.32
N TYR A 57 17.64 2.42 -0.09
CA TYR A 57 16.68 1.71 0.76
C TYR A 57 16.06 2.59 1.83
N ARG A 58 16.37 3.86 1.84
CA ARG A 58 15.96 4.80 2.88
C ARG A 58 14.45 5.04 2.88
N GLU A 59 13.84 5.11 1.70
CA GLU A 59 12.42 5.31 1.54
C GLU A 59 11.70 3.98 1.36
N ARG A 60 10.55 3.81 2.03
CA ARG A 60 9.76 2.59 1.93
C ARG A 60 8.47 2.86 1.16
N PHE A 61 8.22 2.04 0.14
CA PHE A 61 7.07 2.19 -0.77
C PHE A 61 6.14 0.99 -0.75
N GLY A 62 6.59 -0.14 -0.19
CA GLY A 62 5.81 -1.37 -0.23
C GLY A 62 4.64 -1.36 0.73
N ILE A 63 3.73 -2.29 0.52
CA ILE A 63 2.66 -2.60 1.48
C ILE A 63 3.06 -3.75 2.39
N ILE A 64 4.20 -4.39 2.12
CA ILE A 64 4.83 -5.40 2.97
C ILE A 64 6.19 -4.86 3.41
N HIS A 65 6.38 -4.77 4.73
CA HIS A 65 7.63 -4.32 5.32
C HIS A 65 8.68 -5.41 5.19
N VAL A 66 9.87 -5.04 4.70
CA VAL A 66 11.03 -5.94 4.61
C VAL A 66 12.09 -5.46 5.59
N ASP A 67 12.45 -6.32 6.54
CA ASP A 67 13.63 -6.11 7.36
C ASP A 67 14.84 -6.49 6.50
N TYR A 68 15.59 -5.51 6.03
CA TYR A 68 16.67 -5.77 5.07
C TYR A 68 17.81 -6.60 5.66
N ALA A 69 17.98 -6.57 6.99
CA ALA A 69 19.02 -7.35 7.65
C ALA A 69 18.66 -8.83 7.75
N THR A 70 17.40 -9.14 8.07
CA THR A 70 16.93 -10.51 8.32
C THR A 70 16.11 -11.10 7.19
N GLN A 71 15.63 -10.26 6.28
CA GLN A 71 14.69 -10.62 5.22
C GLN A 71 13.30 -10.99 5.74
N GLN A 72 13.00 -10.70 6.99
CA GLN A 72 11.67 -10.92 7.54
C GLN A 72 10.68 -9.98 6.87
N ARG A 73 9.52 -10.51 6.49
CA ARG A 73 8.46 -9.76 5.85
C ARG A 73 7.25 -9.66 6.76
N THR A 74 6.70 -8.44 6.88
CA THR A 74 5.56 -8.16 7.73
C THR A 74 4.53 -7.38 6.93
N LEU A 75 3.29 -7.88 6.87
CA LEU A 75 2.20 -7.15 6.22
C LEU A 75 1.94 -5.86 6.98
N LYS A 76 1.92 -4.74 6.25
CA LYS A 76 1.54 -3.45 6.81
C LYS A 76 0.01 -3.35 6.89
N GLU A 77 -0.50 -2.41 7.63
CA GLU A 77 -1.96 -2.20 7.70
C GLU A 77 -2.55 -1.89 6.32
N SER A 78 -1.81 -1.18 5.48
CA SER A 78 -2.23 -0.93 4.10
C SER A 78 -2.43 -2.21 3.30
N ALA A 79 -1.59 -3.24 3.51
CA ALA A 79 -1.74 -4.52 2.82
C ALA A 79 -3.00 -5.24 3.26
N LYS A 80 -3.27 -5.24 4.55
CA LYS A 80 -4.47 -5.89 5.11
C LYS A 80 -5.73 -5.24 4.58
N TRP A 81 -5.77 -3.91 4.58
CA TRP A 81 -6.88 -3.15 4.05
C TRP A 81 -7.05 -3.39 2.54
N TYR A 82 -5.96 -3.37 1.78
CA TYR A 82 -6.01 -3.55 0.33
C TYR A 82 -6.49 -4.95 -0.06
N SER A 83 -6.12 -5.95 0.73
CA SER A 83 -6.64 -7.31 0.55
C SER A 83 -8.17 -7.35 0.59
N GLY A 84 -8.77 -6.60 1.52
CA GLY A 84 -10.24 -6.47 1.60
C GLY A 84 -10.82 -5.76 0.38
N VAL A 85 -10.16 -4.72 -0.11
CA VAL A 85 -10.59 -4.01 -1.33
C VAL A 85 -10.60 -4.96 -2.53
N ILE A 86 -9.55 -5.77 -2.68
CA ILE A 86 -9.46 -6.77 -3.76
C ILE A 86 -10.57 -7.79 -3.63
N ALA A 87 -10.79 -8.33 -2.43
CA ALA A 87 -11.79 -9.36 -2.19
C ALA A 87 -13.21 -8.88 -2.52
N SER A 88 -13.51 -7.61 -2.26
CA SER A 88 -14.81 -7.01 -2.55
C SER A 88 -14.91 -6.40 -3.96
N ASN A 89 -13.82 -6.44 -4.71
CA ASN A 89 -13.69 -5.74 -6.00
C ASN A 89 -14.07 -4.26 -5.88
N GLY A 90 -13.64 -3.65 -4.80
CA GLY A 90 -13.86 -2.23 -4.54
C GLY A 90 -15.25 -1.87 -4.03
N ALA A 91 -16.09 -2.84 -3.71
CA ALA A 91 -17.45 -2.56 -3.24
C ALA A 91 -17.46 -1.78 -1.90
N ASP A 92 -16.43 -1.98 -1.08
CA ASP A 92 -16.31 -1.36 0.24
C ASP A 92 -15.61 0.02 0.20
N LEU A 93 -15.27 0.51 -0.96
CA LEU A 93 -14.64 1.82 -1.10
C LEU A 93 -15.63 2.95 -0.89
#